data_915a1fcc988df52898e0a6a80e1269c5
#
_entry.id   915a1fcc988df52898e0a6a80e1269c5
#
_cell.length_a   1.000
_cell.length_b   1.000
_cell.length_c   1.000
_cell.angle_alpha   90.00
_cell.angle_beta   90.00
_cell.angle_gamma   90.00
#
_symmetry.space_group_name_H-M   'P 1'
#
loop_
_entity.id
_entity.type
_entity.pdbx_description
1 polymer ?
#
loop_
_entity_poly.entity_id
_entity_poly.type
_entity_poly.pdbx_seq_one_letter_code
_entity_poly.pdbx_strand_id
1 'polypeptide(L)'
;MKKNHVIAGFVALASIAFAAPPSNFSGWELVFEDNFDGTSLDKKKWNPTYNWGPTHNHRAYCAEENVIVSDGTLKLKGEKKKHPKATGDRSKAKFNNKEIPVDYTSGAIDTKGKFEVKYGYIEGRFKAPSQKGTWPAFWTLQDGWPPEIDILEIPASRKQHHYYLHYTDPSWYNSHGSAWDHEASFGGHKDDNVDRSADFHTYAVEWDESTLSFYFDDKKFASYNRPTEIKQLSAQYIIVNLAIGGWAGDDIEITADKPAYFEADWVRVWQAKPAKPDTVRIFSMNFGTCMTRTDEDKLALGDCSGDNAIATMTPLSSTTYRINFGDISLDTPNESTEAGITMSLYKWNGGAHQKVAMEKQSGYEGNVVRMKMQHSNMYLRATTDGERVVQSWADDWEWNQMWRLLKPDEKIPSKDSTIGLREVSRTPASSYDARIFRKNGMLYVQFGDRNGGVPNNDGTKFEPRAYDFKGRLQK
;
A
#
# COMPACT_ATOMS: atom_id res chain seq x y z
N MET A 1 -48.25 -50.84 19.11
CA MET A 1 -47.96 -49.50 18.47
C MET A 1 -46.57 -49.10 18.88
N LYS A 2 -45.58 -49.22 17.96
CA LYS A 2 -44.20 -48.81 18.23
C LYS A 2 -44.08 -47.37 17.70
N LYS A 3 -43.75 -46.40 18.57
CA LYS A 3 -43.49 -45.01 18.21
C LYS A 3 -42.02 -44.92 17.72
N ASN A 4 -41.84 -44.68 16.44
CA ASN A 4 -40.53 -44.31 15.87
C ASN A 4 -40.26 -42.86 16.23
N HIS A 5 -39.19 -42.61 16.97
CA HIS A 5 -38.63 -41.27 17.18
C HIS A 5 -37.62 -41.03 16.05
N VAL A 6 -37.95 -40.07 15.17
CA VAL A 6 -37.04 -39.52 14.19
C VAL A 6 -36.23 -38.42 14.90
N ILE A 7 -34.94 -38.70 15.11
CA ILE A 7 -33.98 -37.68 15.57
C ILE A 7 -33.56 -36.90 14.33
N ALA A 8 -34.07 -35.68 14.16
CA ALA A 8 -33.59 -34.74 13.19
C ALA A 8 -32.25 -34.15 13.69
N GLY A 9 -31.15 -34.66 13.14
CA GLY A 9 -29.86 -34.05 13.35
C GLY A 9 -29.77 -32.68 12.62
N PHE A 10 -29.77 -31.62 13.36
CA PHE A 10 -29.40 -30.31 12.83
C PHE A 10 -27.89 -30.30 12.57
N VAL A 11 -27.49 -30.45 11.31
CA VAL A 11 -26.15 -30.08 10.87
C VAL A 11 -26.15 -28.55 10.84
N ALA A 12 -25.56 -27.92 11.85
CA ALA A 12 -25.24 -26.53 11.82
C ALA A 12 -24.14 -26.33 10.75
N LEU A 13 -24.53 -25.93 9.57
CA LEU A 13 -23.60 -25.32 8.59
C LEU A 13 -23.08 -24.04 9.26
N ALA A 14 -21.90 -24.12 9.87
CA ALA A 14 -21.15 -22.94 10.21
C ALA A 14 -20.88 -22.22 8.90
N SER A 15 -21.61 -21.14 8.66
CA SER A 15 -21.28 -20.19 7.60
C SER A 15 -19.90 -19.64 7.96
N ILE A 16 -18.87 -20.09 7.22
CA ILE A 16 -17.54 -19.48 7.26
C ILE A 16 -17.75 -18.06 6.76
N ALA A 17 -17.86 -17.12 7.68
CA ALA A 17 -17.80 -15.71 7.36
C ALA A 17 -16.37 -15.46 6.90
N PHE A 18 -16.19 -15.33 5.59
CA PHE A 18 -14.94 -14.84 5.04
C PHE A 18 -14.75 -13.43 5.57
N ALA A 19 -13.77 -13.27 6.46
CA ALA A 19 -13.35 -11.93 6.84
C ALA A 19 -12.87 -11.22 5.58
N ALA A 20 -13.55 -10.15 5.28
CA ALA A 20 -13.21 -9.33 4.12
C ALA A 20 -12.27 -8.22 4.57
N PRO A 21 -11.16 -7.83 3.84
CA PRO A 21 -10.44 -6.62 4.14
C PRO A 21 -11.39 -5.42 4.19
N PRO A 22 -11.09 -4.41 5.02
CA PRO A 22 -12.06 -3.38 5.41
C PRO A 22 -12.47 -2.38 4.33
N SER A 23 -11.91 -2.41 3.14
CA SER A 23 -12.24 -1.48 2.07
C SER A 23 -12.48 -2.18 0.75
N ASN A 24 -13.75 -2.32 0.40
CA ASN A 24 -14.26 -2.59 -0.94
C ASN A 24 -13.41 -3.51 -1.85
N PHE A 25 -13.56 -4.84 -1.67
CA PHE A 25 -12.77 -5.91 -2.29
C PHE A 25 -12.90 -6.09 -3.79
N SER A 26 -13.71 -5.31 -4.50
CA SER A 26 -13.87 -5.47 -5.94
C SER A 26 -12.54 -5.38 -6.72
N GLY A 27 -11.52 -4.81 -6.10
CA GLY A 27 -10.17 -4.63 -6.63
C GLY A 27 -9.09 -5.55 -6.07
N TRP A 28 -9.42 -6.58 -5.27
CA TRP A 28 -8.42 -7.43 -4.62
C TRP A 28 -8.51 -8.90 -5.06
N GLU A 29 -7.41 -9.62 -4.98
CA GLU A 29 -7.28 -11.04 -5.29
C GLU A 29 -6.65 -11.76 -4.10
N LEU A 30 -7.24 -12.89 -3.68
CA LEU A 30 -6.66 -13.77 -2.69
C LEU A 30 -5.48 -14.52 -3.33
N VAL A 31 -4.26 -14.22 -2.87
CA VAL A 31 -3.02 -14.79 -3.44
C VAL A 31 -2.38 -15.85 -2.55
N PHE A 32 -2.76 -15.89 -1.28
CA PHE A 32 -2.35 -16.93 -0.34
C PHE A 32 -3.46 -17.20 0.67
N GLU A 33 -3.68 -18.47 0.99
CA GLU A 33 -4.59 -18.90 2.05
C GLU A 33 -4.10 -20.21 2.66
N ASP A 34 -4.20 -20.32 3.98
CA ASP A 34 -4.18 -21.57 4.69
C ASP A 34 -5.19 -21.53 5.84
N ASN A 35 -6.16 -22.43 5.81
CA ASN A 35 -7.20 -22.57 6.83
C ASN A 35 -6.86 -23.71 7.84
N PHE A 36 -5.70 -24.32 7.70
CA PHE A 36 -5.21 -25.42 8.54
C PHE A 36 -6.21 -26.58 8.72
N ASP A 37 -7.04 -26.84 7.71
CA ASP A 37 -8.07 -27.90 7.71
C ASP A 37 -7.51 -29.33 7.65
N GLY A 38 -6.21 -29.48 7.47
CA GLY A 38 -5.52 -30.76 7.36
C GLY A 38 -5.25 -31.42 8.70
N THR A 39 -4.47 -32.50 8.67
CA THR A 39 -3.97 -33.23 9.85
C THR A 39 -2.45 -33.06 10.04
N SER A 40 -1.82 -32.26 9.20
CA SER A 40 -0.39 -31.92 9.24
C SER A 40 -0.15 -30.59 8.52
N LEU A 41 0.96 -29.93 8.83
CA LEU A 41 1.38 -28.70 8.17
C LEU A 41 1.58 -28.90 6.66
N ASP A 42 0.99 -28.05 5.84
CA ASP A 42 1.24 -28.05 4.39
C ASP A 42 2.66 -27.54 4.10
N LYS A 43 3.59 -28.46 3.91
CA LYS A 43 4.99 -28.16 3.62
C LYS A 43 5.23 -27.52 2.24
N LYS A 44 4.21 -27.40 1.39
CA LYS A 44 4.30 -26.60 0.16
C LYS A 44 4.12 -25.11 0.46
N LYS A 45 3.41 -24.76 1.54
CA LYS A 45 3.17 -23.39 1.98
C LYS A 45 4.14 -22.94 3.07
N TRP A 46 4.53 -23.86 3.99
CA TRP A 46 5.23 -23.52 5.22
C TRP A 46 6.49 -24.36 5.45
N ASN A 47 7.50 -23.76 6.04
CA ASN A 47 8.60 -24.45 6.70
C ASN A 47 8.24 -24.64 8.18
N PRO A 48 8.60 -25.78 8.81
CA PRO A 48 8.17 -26.11 10.18
C PRO A 48 9.13 -25.55 11.27
N THR A 49 9.92 -24.53 10.95
CA THR A 49 10.80 -23.78 11.86
C THR A 49 11.24 -22.49 11.19
N TYR A 50 11.99 -21.63 11.85
CA TYR A 50 12.59 -20.46 11.20
C TYR A 50 13.63 -20.90 10.14
N ASN A 51 13.71 -20.15 9.04
CA ASN A 51 14.68 -20.43 7.97
C ASN A 51 16.16 -20.30 8.39
N TRP A 52 16.45 -19.56 9.47
CA TRP A 52 17.81 -19.44 10.06
C TRP A 52 18.10 -20.49 11.14
N GLY A 53 17.17 -21.37 11.46
CA GLY A 53 17.32 -22.45 12.41
C GLY A 53 16.36 -22.38 13.62
N PRO A 54 16.47 -23.35 14.55
CA PRO A 54 15.45 -23.56 15.56
C PRO A 54 15.53 -22.62 16.78
N THR A 55 16.50 -21.72 16.84
CA THR A 55 16.69 -20.81 17.99
C THR A 55 16.68 -19.35 17.54
N HIS A 56 16.15 -18.49 18.38
CA HIS A 56 16.10 -17.06 18.18
C HIS A 56 16.37 -16.33 19.51
N ASN A 57 15.93 -15.10 19.68
CA ASN A 57 16.12 -14.26 20.86
C ASN A 57 15.25 -14.65 22.09
N HIS A 58 14.90 -15.92 22.25
CA HIS A 58 14.02 -16.45 23.31
C HIS A 58 14.48 -17.83 23.81
N ARG A 59 13.84 -18.35 24.89
CA ARG A 59 14.27 -19.56 25.60
C ARG A 59 13.80 -20.88 24.95
N ALA A 60 13.15 -20.84 23.80
CA ALA A 60 12.63 -22.08 23.19
C ALA A 60 13.46 -22.53 21.97
N TYR A 61 13.62 -23.85 21.86
CA TYR A 61 14.02 -24.54 20.64
C TYR A 61 12.75 -24.83 19.81
N CYS A 62 12.59 -24.16 18.68
CA CYS A 62 11.45 -24.37 17.79
C CYS A 62 11.65 -25.64 16.95
N ALA A 63 10.79 -26.62 17.17
CA ALA A 63 10.89 -27.95 16.59
C ALA A 63 9.61 -28.31 15.83
N GLU A 64 9.75 -29.12 14.78
CA GLU A 64 8.62 -29.54 13.95
C GLU A 64 7.54 -30.30 14.74
N GLU A 65 7.93 -31.08 15.73
CA GLU A 65 7.00 -31.80 16.61
C GLU A 65 6.12 -30.88 17.48
N ASN A 66 6.49 -29.61 17.61
CA ASN A 66 5.72 -28.60 18.31
C ASN A 66 4.78 -27.81 17.37
N VAL A 67 4.76 -28.17 16.07
CA VAL A 67 3.86 -27.60 15.06
C VAL A 67 2.78 -28.64 14.77
N ILE A 68 1.59 -28.44 15.30
CA ILE A 68 0.48 -29.38 15.25
C ILE A 68 -0.66 -28.77 14.43
N VAL A 69 -1.19 -29.52 13.47
CA VAL A 69 -2.42 -29.15 12.75
C VAL A 69 -3.47 -30.21 13.11
N SER A 70 -4.52 -29.78 13.78
CA SER A 70 -5.65 -30.63 14.16
C SER A 70 -6.88 -29.78 14.46
N ASP A 71 -8.05 -30.37 14.29
CA ASP A 71 -9.36 -29.78 14.60
C ASP A 71 -9.56 -28.41 13.87
N GLY A 72 -9.05 -28.29 12.64
CA GLY A 72 -9.18 -27.10 11.82
C GLY A 72 -8.30 -25.91 12.26
N THR A 73 -7.25 -26.14 13.06
CA THR A 73 -6.33 -25.08 13.49
C THR A 73 -4.87 -25.54 13.47
N LEU A 74 -3.97 -24.59 13.25
CA LEU A 74 -2.57 -24.72 13.62
C LEU A 74 -2.42 -24.46 15.11
N LYS A 75 -1.62 -25.27 15.80
CA LYS A 75 -1.27 -25.12 17.21
C LYS A 75 0.25 -25.13 17.34
N LEU A 76 0.84 -24.00 17.70
CA LEU A 76 2.24 -23.92 18.09
C LEU A 76 2.33 -24.20 19.59
N LYS A 77 2.90 -25.37 19.96
CA LYS A 77 2.92 -25.87 21.32
C LYS A 77 4.19 -25.47 22.05
N GLY A 78 4.08 -24.70 23.12
CA GLY A 78 5.16 -24.36 24.05
C GLY A 78 5.20 -25.34 25.22
N GLU A 79 6.36 -25.95 25.49
CA GLU A 79 6.53 -26.96 26.56
C GLU A 79 7.76 -26.67 27.44
N LYS A 80 7.65 -26.94 28.73
CA LYS A 80 8.79 -26.99 29.66
C LYS A 80 9.59 -28.30 29.41
N LYS A 81 10.37 -28.28 28.34
CA LYS A 81 11.16 -29.45 27.92
C LYS A 81 12.38 -28.96 27.14
N LYS A 82 13.58 -29.32 27.60
CA LYS A 82 14.79 -29.08 26.84
C LYS A 82 14.85 -30.05 25.64
N HIS A 83 14.96 -29.52 24.43
CA HIS A 83 15.08 -30.34 23.24
C HIS A 83 16.43 -31.08 23.21
N PRO A 84 16.51 -32.39 22.83
CA PRO A 84 17.80 -33.11 22.80
C PRO A 84 18.87 -32.48 21.90
N LYS A 85 18.48 -31.78 20.82
CA LYS A 85 19.39 -31.09 19.90
C LYS A 85 19.73 -29.65 20.38
N ALA A 86 19.19 -29.20 21.52
CA ALA A 86 19.57 -27.91 22.13
C ALA A 86 20.90 -28.04 22.89
N THR A 87 21.98 -28.26 22.14
CA THR A 87 23.35 -28.44 22.64
C THR A 87 24.30 -27.44 21.97
N GLY A 88 25.50 -27.22 22.55
CA GLY A 88 26.46 -26.23 22.04
C GLY A 88 25.81 -24.86 21.90
N ASP A 89 26.05 -24.19 20.80
CA ASP A 89 25.50 -22.85 20.52
C ASP A 89 23.96 -22.81 20.52
N ARG A 90 23.30 -23.92 20.18
CA ARG A 90 21.84 -24.03 20.23
C ARG A 90 21.24 -24.23 21.62
N SER A 91 22.07 -24.35 22.65
CA SER A 91 21.63 -24.43 24.06
C SER A 91 21.40 -23.07 24.70
N LYS A 92 21.73 -22.02 23.98
CA LYS A 92 21.70 -20.63 24.41
C LYS A 92 21.15 -19.73 23.31
N ALA A 93 20.53 -18.65 23.71
CA ALA A 93 20.09 -17.56 22.84
C ALA A 93 20.58 -16.23 23.43
N LYS A 94 20.43 -15.13 22.68
CA LYS A 94 20.73 -13.79 23.18
C LYS A 94 19.46 -12.94 23.16
N PHE A 95 19.23 -12.22 24.25
CA PHE A 95 18.20 -11.19 24.31
C PHE A 95 18.78 -9.97 25.05
N ASN A 96 18.70 -8.78 24.47
CA ASN A 96 19.27 -7.55 24.99
C ASN A 96 20.77 -7.70 25.40
N ASN A 97 21.56 -8.31 24.51
CA ASN A 97 22.98 -8.64 24.74
C ASN A 97 23.27 -9.57 25.93
N LYS A 98 22.26 -10.18 26.54
CA LYS A 98 22.40 -11.18 27.61
C LYS A 98 22.18 -12.58 27.04
N GLU A 99 23.03 -13.52 27.44
CA GLU A 99 22.85 -14.93 27.16
C GLU A 99 21.73 -15.50 28.02
N ILE A 100 20.77 -16.17 27.40
CA ILE A 100 19.65 -16.84 28.05
C ILE A 100 19.63 -18.31 27.68
N PRO A 101 19.22 -19.24 28.60
CA PRO A 101 19.18 -20.67 28.30
C PRO A 101 18.07 -21.02 27.32
N VAL A 102 18.30 -22.00 26.44
CA VAL A 102 17.29 -22.65 25.62
C VAL A 102 16.86 -23.94 26.34
N ASP A 103 15.85 -23.84 27.17
CA ASP A 103 15.38 -24.90 28.08
C ASP A 103 13.88 -25.24 27.92
N TYR A 104 13.24 -24.68 26.88
CA TYR A 104 11.89 -25.00 26.43
C TYR A 104 11.93 -25.54 25.00
N THR A 105 10.85 -26.21 24.57
CA THR A 105 10.53 -26.43 23.16
C THR A 105 9.32 -25.60 22.76
N SER A 106 9.26 -25.18 21.51
CA SER A 106 8.12 -24.46 20.94
C SER A 106 8.01 -24.68 19.44
N GLY A 107 7.01 -24.06 18.79
CA GLY A 107 6.80 -24.10 17.35
C GLY A 107 7.02 -22.74 16.70
N ALA A 108 7.50 -22.79 15.45
CA ALA A 108 7.53 -21.67 14.52
C ALA A 108 7.29 -22.21 13.11
N ILE A 109 6.67 -21.42 12.25
CA ILE A 109 6.52 -21.69 10.83
C ILE A 109 6.85 -20.43 10.03
N ASP A 110 7.38 -20.60 8.83
CA ASP A 110 7.56 -19.49 7.90
C ASP A 110 7.27 -19.89 6.44
N THR A 111 7.05 -18.89 5.57
CA THR A 111 6.80 -19.09 4.13
C THR A 111 8.04 -18.86 3.26
N LYS A 112 9.24 -18.72 3.83
CA LYS A 112 10.48 -18.42 3.09
C LYS A 112 10.73 -19.41 1.96
N GLY A 113 10.94 -18.86 0.75
CA GLY A 113 11.16 -19.66 -0.46
C GLY A 113 9.93 -20.41 -1.00
N LYS A 114 8.74 -20.14 -0.45
CA LYS A 114 7.46 -20.74 -0.84
C LYS A 114 6.41 -19.69 -1.22
N PHE A 115 6.28 -18.65 -0.42
CA PHE A 115 5.43 -17.51 -0.68
C PHE A 115 6.05 -16.25 -0.09
N GLU A 116 6.10 -15.22 -0.89
CA GLU A 116 6.50 -13.87 -0.50
C GLU A 116 5.55 -12.86 -1.12
N VAL A 117 5.30 -11.76 -0.44
CA VAL A 117 4.38 -10.71 -0.89
C VAL A 117 5.04 -9.34 -0.79
N LYS A 118 4.86 -8.53 -1.83
CA LYS A 118 5.18 -7.09 -1.79
C LYS A 118 3.90 -6.32 -2.03
N TYR A 119 3.53 -5.51 -1.04
CA TYR A 119 2.24 -4.82 -0.95
C TYR A 119 1.05 -5.78 -0.85
N GLY A 120 0.03 -5.37 -0.16
CA GLY A 120 -1.16 -6.19 0.00
C GLY A 120 -1.82 -6.00 1.36
N TYR A 121 -2.77 -6.86 1.63
CA TYR A 121 -3.43 -7.01 2.92
C TYR A 121 -3.11 -8.39 3.46
N ILE A 122 -2.35 -8.43 4.56
CA ILE A 122 -1.90 -9.65 5.22
C ILE A 122 -2.68 -9.79 6.50
N GLU A 123 -3.38 -10.89 6.68
CA GLU A 123 -4.28 -11.12 7.80
C GLU A 123 -4.15 -12.54 8.35
N GLY A 124 -4.33 -12.67 9.65
CA GLY A 124 -4.47 -13.98 10.29
C GLY A 124 -5.44 -13.91 11.48
N ARG A 125 -6.07 -15.04 11.76
CA ARG A 125 -6.98 -15.19 12.90
C ARG A 125 -6.33 -16.09 13.94
N PHE A 126 -6.05 -15.51 15.12
CA PHE A 126 -5.23 -16.12 16.15
C PHE A 126 -5.88 -16.05 17.51
N LYS A 127 -5.54 -17.07 18.34
CA LYS A 127 -5.83 -17.09 19.78
C LYS A 127 -4.53 -17.23 20.54
N ALA A 128 -4.24 -16.25 21.40
CA ALA A 128 -3.02 -16.22 22.19
C ALA A 128 -3.07 -17.24 23.35
N PRO A 129 -1.93 -17.79 23.80
CA PRO A 129 -1.89 -18.55 25.06
C PRO A 129 -2.17 -17.64 26.26
N SER A 130 -2.79 -18.19 27.31
CA SER A 130 -3.08 -17.45 28.54
C SER A 130 -1.89 -17.37 29.50
N GLN A 131 -0.91 -18.28 29.38
CA GLN A 131 0.23 -18.40 30.27
C GLN A 131 1.19 -17.22 30.15
N LYS A 132 1.66 -16.66 31.28
CA LYS A 132 2.74 -15.66 31.27
C LYS A 132 4.04 -16.25 30.74
N GLY A 133 4.94 -15.38 30.35
CA GLY A 133 6.23 -15.75 29.77
C GLY A 133 6.14 -16.31 28.35
N THR A 134 4.96 -16.20 27.70
CA THR A 134 4.77 -16.51 26.28
C THR A 134 4.73 -15.23 25.45
N TRP A 135 5.33 -15.30 24.27
CA TRP A 135 5.42 -14.21 23.31
C TRP A 135 5.03 -14.75 21.91
N PRO A 136 3.73 -14.88 21.65
CA PRO A 136 3.24 -15.23 20.30
C PRO A 136 3.43 -14.05 19.37
N ALA A 137 3.82 -14.34 18.12
CA ALA A 137 4.03 -13.35 17.08
C ALA A 137 3.53 -13.81 15.71
N PHE A 138 2.99 -12.84 14.94
CA PHE A 138 2.66 -12.94 13.53
C PHE A 138 3.25 -11.72 12.83
N TRP A 139 4.21 -11.95 11.97
CA TRP A 139 5.07 -10.91 11.42
C TRP A 139 5.61 -11.28 10.05
N THR A 140 6.29 -10.36 9.40
CA THR A 140 6.89 -10.57 8.07
C THR A 140 8.33 -10.10 8.05
N LEU A 141 9.14 -10.76 7.21
CA LEU A 141 10.56 -10.47 7.06
C LEU A 141 10.99 -10.64 5.60
N GLN A 142 12.02 -9.93 5.19
CA GLN A 142 12.73 -10.14 3.93
C GLN A 142 14.12 -10.77 4.15
N ASP A 143 14.92 -10.90 3.09
CA ASP A 143 16.33 -11.23 3.23
C ASP A 143 17.11 -10.06 3.85
N GLY A 144 17.71 -10.33 5.00
CA GLY A 144 18.37 -9.31 5.81
C GLY A 144 17.40 -8.59 6.77
N TRP A 145 17.94 -8.18 7.92
CA TRP A 145 17.20 -7.40 8.93
C TRP A 145 17.95 -6.08 9.22
N PRO A 146 17.25 -4.97 9.41
CA PRO A 146 15.87 -4.70 9.02
C PRO A 146 15.70 -4.55 7.49
N PRO A 147 14.51 -4.45 6.90
CA PRO A 147 13.21 -4.17 7.53
C PRO A 147 12.36 -5.41 7.87
N GLU A 148 11.39 -5.19 8.77
CA GLU A 148 10.45 -6.18 9.30
C GLU A 148 9.11 -5.50 9.63
N ILE A 149 7.97 -6.19 9.43
CA ILE A 149 6.65 -5.72 9.87
C ILE A 149 6.10 -6.69 10.90
N ASP A 150 5.87 -6.21 12.12
CA ASP A 150 5.18 -6.94 13.17
C ASP A 150 3.70 -6.61 13.14
N ILE A 151 2.87 -7.60 12.83
CA ILE A 151 1.41 -7.44 12.76
C ILE A 151 0.80 -7.72 14.13
N LEU A 152 1.35 -8.67 14.84
CA LEU A 152 0.93 -9.11 16.16
C LEU A 152 2.14 -9.57 16.97
N GLU A 153 2.32 -8.97 18.16
CA GLU A 153 3.19 -9.49 19.21
C GLU A 153 2.51 -9.33 20.58
N ILE A 154 2.50 -10.36 21.41
CA ILE A 154 1.92 -10.31 22.77
C ILE A 154 2.93 -10.81 23.79
N PRO A 155 3.93 -10.00 24.18
CA PRO A 155 4.94 -10.42 25.14
C PRO A 155 4.48 -10.31 26.60
N ALA A 156 3.48 -9.50 26.91
CA ALA A 156 3.07 -9.19 28.27
C ALA A 156 1.58 -9.37 28.54
N SER A 157 0.81 -8.30 28.49
CA SER A 157 -0.63 -8.33 28.78
C SER A 157 -1.44 -8.97 27.65
N ARG A 158 -2.38 -9.90 27.98
CA ARG A 158 -3.32 -10.47 27.01
C ARG A 158 -4.37 -9.46 26.52
N LYS A 159 -4.47 -8.30 27.16
CA LYS A 159 -5.35 -7.19 26.73
C LYS A 159 -4.64 -6.18 25.85
N GLN A 160 -3.44 -6.51 25.38
CA GLN A 160 -2.59 -5.63 24.59
C GLN A 160 -1.90 -6.47 23.49
N HIS A 161 -1.71 -5.92 22.31
CA HIS A 161 -0.75 -6.42 21.33
C HIS A 161 0.05 -5.27 20.75
N HIS A 162 1.29 -5.58 20.39
CA HIS A 162 2.23 -4.67 19.76
C HIS A 162 2.21 -4.86 18.24
N TYR A 163 2.57 -3.80 17.53
CA TYR A 163 2.71 -3.73 16.07
C TYR A 163 3.80 -2.73 15.70
N TYR A 164 4.70 -3.09 14.81
CA TYR A 164 5.84 -2.26 14.43
C TYR A 164 6.20 -2.39 12.95
N LEU A 165 6.89 -1.36 12.42
CA LEU A 165 7.81 -1.46 11.30
C LEU A 165 9.21 -1.21 11.84
N HIS A 166 10.12 -2.15 11.67
CA HIS A 166 11.56 -1.97 11.85
C HIS A 166 12.19 -1.63 10.50
N TYR A 167 13.08 -0.65 10.45
CA TYR A 167 13.73 -0.17 9.24
C TYR A 167 15.13 0.36 9.56
N THR A 168 15.98 0.52 8.54
CA THR A 168 17.26 1.23 8.71
C THR A 168 17.01 2.74 8.67
N ASP A 169 17.62 3.51 9.55
CA ASP A 169 17.53 4.97 9.54
C ASP A 169 17.72 5.52 8.11
N PRO A 170 16.79 6.34 7.58
CA PRO A 170 16.83 6.76 6.17
C PRO A 170 18.09 7.56 5.79
N SER A 171 18.72 8.24 6.74
CA SER A 171 19.96 8.97 6.49
C SER A 171 21.13 8.01 6.22
N TRP A 172 21.13 6.85 6.86
CA TRP A 172 22.09 5.78 6.63
C TRP A 172 21.71 4.94 5.39
N TYR A 173 20.47 4.53 5.27
CA TYR A 173 19.97 3.65 4.22
C TYR A 173 20.23 4.19 2.80
N ASN A 174 20.01 5.47 2.58
CA ASN A 174 20.17 6.09 1.28
C ASN A 174 21.62 6.03 0.73
N SER A 175 22.60 5.87 1.61
CA SER A 175 24.04 5.83 1.25
C SER A 175 24.65 4.44 1.36
N HIS A 176 24.12 3.56 2.21
CA HIS A 176 24.76 2.30 2.61
C HIS A 176 23.85 1.08 2.50
N GLY A 177 22.51 1.27 2.38
CA GLY A 177 21.52 0.18 2.43
C GLY A 177 21.14 -0.24 3.84
N SER A 178 20.57 -1.43 3.98
CA SER A 178 20.09 -1.96 5.28
C SER A 178 21.26 -2.27 6.22
N ALA A 179 21.10 -1.89 7.51
CA ALA A 179 22.08 -2.13 8.54
C ALA A 179 21.41 -2.29 9.92
N TRP A 180 21.70 -3.39 10.59
CA TRP A 180 21.08 -3.73 11.89
C TRP A 180 21.52 -2.79 13.03
N ASP A 181 22.70 -2.22 12.98
CA ASP A 181 23.23 -1.26 13.97
C ASP A 181 22.70 0.18 13.75
N HIS A 182 21.97 0.41 12.66
CA HIS A 182 21.24 1.63 12.35
C HIS A 182 19.73 1.40 12.27
N GLU A 183 19.24 0.37 12.96
CA GLU A 183 17.82 0.10 13.05
C GLU A 183 17.07 1.21 13.78
N ALA A 184 15.91 1.54 13.25
CA ALA A 184 14.91 2.38 13.85
C ALA A 184 13.53 1.73 13.67
N SER A 185 12.56 2.13 14.47
CA SER A 185 11.21 1.58 14.36
C SER A 185 10.13 2.63 14.59
N PHE A 186 8.97 2.39 14.03
CA PHE A 186 7.75 3.07 14.43
C PHE A 186 6.59 2.05 14.57
N GLY A 187 5.67 2.39 15.44
CA GLY A 187 4.54 1.52 15.76
C GLY A 187 4.02 1.85 17.15
N GLY A 188 3.60 0.83 17.87
CA GLY A 188 3.07 0.98 19.19
C GLY A 188 2.38 -0.27 19.70
N HIS A 189 1.39 -0.06 20.56
CA HIS A 189 0.53 -1.14 21.03
C HIS A 189 -0.94 -0.72 20.98
N LYS A 190 -1.78 -1.70 20.72
CA LYS A 190 -3.22 -1.59 20.84
C LYS A 190 -3.62 -2.11 22.21
N ASP A 191 -3.97 -1.20 23.10
CA ASP A 191 -4.46 -1.49 24.44
C ASP A 191 -5.97 -1.31 24.50
N ASP A 192 -6.65 -2.34 24.97
CA ASP A 192 -8.10 -2.38 25.16
C ASP A 192 -8.48 -3.45 26.20
N ASN A 193 -9.77 -3.61 26.49
CA ASN A 193 -10.22 -4.60 27.45
C ASN A 193 -10.47 -6.00 26.85
N VAL A 194 -10.10 -6.24 25.58
CA VAL A 194 -10.28 -7.53 24.93
C VAL A 194 -9.16 -8.47 25.33
N ASP A 195 -9.53 -9.62 25.92
CA ASP A 195 -8.57 -10.67 26.28
C ASP A 195 -8.32 -11.59 25.07
N ARG A 196 -7.15 -11.44 24.47
CA ARG A 196 -6.73 -12.16 23.25
C ARG A 196 -6.47 -13.65 23.48
N SER A 197 -6.55 -14.12 24.73
CA SER A 197 -6.48 -15.54 25.06
C SER A 197 -7.85 -16.20 25.26
N ALA A 198 -8.91 -15.39 25.34
CA ALA A 198 -10.27 -15.90 25.54
C ALA A 198 -10.87 -16.49 24.28
N ASP A 199 -10.63 -15.87 23.12
CA ASP A 199 -11.15 -16.30 21.82
C ASP A 199 -10.17 -15.95 20.69
N PHE A 200 -10.53 -16.35 19.46
CA PHE A 200 -9.83 -15.98 18.24
C PHE A 200 -10.16 -14.56 17.81
N HIS A 201 -9.13 -13.81 17.45
CA HIS A 201 -9.21 -12.44 16.94
C HIS A 201 -8.48 -12.32 15.61
N THR A 202 -8.89 -11.36 14.76
CA THR A 202 -8.20 -11.07 13.52
C THR A 202 -7.18 -9.94 13.70
N TYR A 203 -6.02 -10.12 13.10
CA TYR A 203 -4.93 -9.15 13.08
C TYR A 203 -4.45 -8.98 11.65
N ALA A 204 -4.34 -7.73 11.20
CA ALA A 204 -3.92 -7.50 9.83
C ALA A 204 -3.10 -6.22 9.64
N VAL A 205 -2.33 -6.21 8.56
CA VAL A 205 -1.69 -5.03 8.00
C VAL A 205 -2.11 -4.85 6.53
N GLU A 206 -2.53 -3.65 6.17
CA GLU A 206 -2.64 -3.17 4.80
C GLU A 206 -1.38 -2.38 4.48
N TRP A 207 -0.69 -2.78 3.44
CA TRP A 207 0.60 -2.25 3.05
C TRP A 207 0.60 -1.85 1.58
N ASP A 208 0.89 -0.57 1.31
CA ASP A 208 1.13 -0.02 -0.03
C ASP A 208 2.51 0.66 -0.13
N GLU A 209 2.77 1.40 -1.21
CA GLU A 209 4.06 2.06 -1.47
C GLU A 209 4.42 3.14 -0.43
N SER A 210 3.45 3.64 0.32
CA SER A 210 3.61 4.80 1.18
C SER A 210 3.02 4.63 2.57
N THR A 211 2.14 3.65 2.76
CA THR A 211 1.29 3.56 3.93
C THR A 211 1.29 2.14 4.51
N LEU A 212 1.39 2.06 5.82
CA LEU A 212 1.04 0.88 6.60
C LEU A 212 -0.17 1.20 7.47
N SER A 213 -1.21 0.38 7.38
CA SER A 213 -2.42 0.49 8.21
C SER A 213 -2.64 -0.83 8.94
N PHE A 214 -2.84 -0.76 10.26
CA PHE A 214 -3.03 -1.94 11.12
C PHE A 214 -4.48 -2.07 11.54
N TYR A 215 -4.94 -3.35 11.61
CA TYR A 215 -6.32 -3.69 11.90
C TYR A 215 -6.40 -4.74 13.01
N PHE A 216 -7.44 -4.63 13.83
CA PHE A 216 -7.81 -5.60 14.85
C PHE A 216 -9.32 -5.81 14.79
N ASP A 217 -9.76 -7.07 14.68
CA ASP A 217 -11.17 -7.45 14.49
C ASP A 217 -11.85 -6.59 13.40
N ASP A 218 -11.23 -6.56 12.20
CA ASP A 218 -11.66 -5.86 11.00
C ASP A 218 -11.70 -4.31 11.12
N LYS A 219 -11.23 -3.76 12.24
CA LYS A 219 -11.24 -2.31 12.47
C LYS A 219 -9.83 -1.73 12.37
N LYS A 220 -9.66 -0.78 11.46
CA LYS A 220 -8.42 0.01 11.39
C LYS A 220 -8.25 0.80 12.69
N PHE A 221 -7.10 0.66 13.33
CA PHE A 221 -6.80 1.37 14.57
C PHE A 221 -5.52 2.22 14.50
N ALA A 222 -4.65 1.95 13.53
CA ALA A 222 -3.45 2.75 13.28
C ALA A 222 -3.17 2.86 11.78
N SER A 223 -2.57 3.98 11.36
CA SER A 223 -2.16 4.19 9.97
C SER A 223 -0.99 5.17 9.92
N TYR A 224 0.05 4.83 9.15
CA TYR A 224 1.28 5.60 9.04
C TYR A 224 1.62 5.83 7.58
N ASN A 225 1.67 7.09 7.16
CA ASN A 225 2.20 7.46 5.85
C ASN A 225 3.70 7.72 5.99
N ARG A 226 4.53 6.79 5.52
CA ARG A 226 5.98 6.77 5.69
C ARG A 226 6.70 6.25 4.42
N PRO A 227 6.56 6.94 3.29
CA PRO A 227 7.07 6.43 2.00
C PRO A 227 8.59 6.22 1.98
N THR A 228 9.34 6.99 2.76
CA THR A 228 10.80 6.88 2.83
C THR A 228 11.26 5.58 3.50
N GLU A 229 10.58 5.19 4.58
CA GLU A 229 10.86 3.99 5.35
C GLU A 229 10.28 2.75 4.65
N ILE A 230 9.03 2.85 4.17
CA ILE A 230 8.31 1.75 3.51
C ILE A 230 8.98 1.33 2.19
N LYS A 231 9.62 2.24 1.47
CA LYS A 231 10.36 1.88 0.24
C LYS A 231 11.53 0.90 0.46
N GLN A 232 12.00 0.75 1.70
CA GLN A 232 13.04 -0.24 2.06
C GLN A 232 12.52 -1.67 2.03
N LEU A 233 11.19 -1.84 2.17
CA LEU A 233 10.54 -3.15 2.14
C LEU A 233 10.58 -3.74 0.73
N SER A 234 11.20 -4.90 0.58
CA SER A 234 11.10 -5.77 -0.59
C SER A 234 9.94 -6.76 -0.42
N ALA A 235 9.90 -7.84 -1.19
CA ALA A 235 8.95 -8.91 -0.91
C ALA A 235 9.23 -9.55 0.46
N GLN A 236 8.17 -9.77 1.24
CA GLN A 236 8.22 -10.24 2.62
C GLN A 236 7.65 -11.67 2.68
N TYR A 237 8.33 -12.57 3.40
CA TYR A 237 7.75 -13.85 3.81
C TYR A 237 7.11 -13.73 5.19
N ILE A 238 6.15 -14.59 5.46
CA ILE A 238 5.34 -14.58 6.68
C ILE A 238 5.96 -15.53 7.71
N ILE A 239 5.94 -15.10 8.97
CA ILE A 239 6.39 -15.90 10.11
C ILE A 239 5.28 -15.93 11.16
N VAL A 240 5.02 -17.12 11.72
CA VAL A 240 4.17 -17.32 12.89
C VAL A 240 4.96 -18.14 13.91
N ASN A 241 5.10 -17.63 15.13
CA ASN A 241 5.86 -18.32 16.16
C ASN A 241 5.29 -18.13 17.56
N LEU A 242 5.59 -19.08 18.44
CA LEU A 242 5.42 -18.93 19.87
C LEU A 242 6.80 -18.84 20.55
N ALA A 243 7.27 -17.64 20.83
CA ALA A 243 8.46 -17.44 21.64
C ALA A 243 8.14 -17.66 23.16
N ILE A 244 9.15 -18.03 23.95
CA ILE A 244 9.04 -18.24 25.39
C ILE A 244 10.19 -17.52 26.09
N GLY A 245 9.89 -16.68 27.08
CA GLY A 245 10.88 -15.79 27.69
C GLY A 245 11.31 -14.67 26.74
N GLY A 246 12.55 -14.20 26.83
CA GLY A 246 12.99 -13.06 26.05
C GLY A 246 12.22 -11.78 26.45
N TRP A 247 11.54 -11.16 25.49
CA TRP A 247 10.71 -9.98 25.78
C TRP A 247 9.53 -10.27 26.73
N ALA A 248 9.02 -11.52 26.76
CA ALA A 248 7.99 -11.91 27.74
C ALA A 248 8.50 -12.06 29.16
N GLY A 249 9.80 -11.90 29.41
CA GLY A 249 10.42 -12.02 30.72
C GLY A 249 10.61 -13.46 31.21
N ASP A 250 11.06 -13.61 32.45
CA ASP A 250 11.42 -14.90 33.06
C ASP A 250 10.34 -15.48 33.97
N ASP A 251 9.22 -14.77 34.21
CA ASP A 251 8.04 -15.27 34.93
C ASP A 251 7.21 -16.14 34.00
N ILE A 252 7.64 -17.41 33.82
CA ILE A 252 7.08 -18.36 32.84
C ILE A 252 6.18 -19.35 33.52
N GLU A 253 4.87 -19.35 33.18
CA GLU A 253 3.85 -20.23 33.76
C GLU A 253 3.70 -21.57 33.02
N ILE A 254 4.54 -21.86 32.01
CA ILE A 254 4.54 -23.14 31.31
C ILE A 254 5.22 -24.22 32.18
N THR A 255 4.49 -25.30 32.46
CA THR A 255 4.99 -26.48 33.20
C THR A 255 4.89 -27.73 32.34
N ALA A 256 5.45 -28.84 32.77
CA ALA A 256 5.41 -30.11 32.01
C ALA A 256 3.99 -30.64 31.78
N ASP A 257 3.09 -30.36 32.72
CA ASP A 257 1.68 -30.77 32.71
C ASP A 257 0.74 -29.68 32.19
N LYS A 258 1.26 -28.43 31.95
CA LYS A 258 0.49 -27.27 31.46
C LYS A 258 1.22 -26.60 30.32
N PRO A 259 1.21 -27.18 29.10
CA PRO A 259 1.80 -26.53 27.92
C PRO A 259 0.99 -25.31 27.50
N ALA A 260 1.62 -24.41 26.75
CA ALA A 260 0.97 -23.28 26.12
C ALA A 260 0.68 -23.57 24.64
N TYR A 261 -0.38 -22.99 24.10
CA TYR A 261 -0.73 -23.10 22.68
C TYR A 261 -0.99 -21.71 22.10
N PHE A 262 -0.29 -21.38 21.03
CA PHE A 262 -0.66 -20.29 20.14
C PHE A 262 -1.37 -20.88 18.95
N GLU A 263 -2.64 -20.54 18.79
CA GLU A 263 -3.50 -21.16 17.79
C GLU A 263 -3.77 -20.20 16.64
N ALA A 264 -3.73 -20.72 15.40
CA ALA A 264 -4.16 -20.02 14.21
C ALA A 264 -5.31 -20.78 13.55
N ASP A 265 -6.43 -20.09 13.30
CA ASP A 265 -7.57 -20.58 12.54
C ASP A 265 -7.26 -20.52 11.03
N TRP A 266 -6.72 -19.41 10.58
CA TRP A 266 -6.28 -19.22 9.20
C TRP A 266 -5.26 -18.06 9.06
N VAL A 267 -4.53 -18.08 7.93
CA VAL A 267 -3.71 -16.97 7.43
C VAL A 267 -4.07 -16.72 5.97
N ARG A 268 -4.26 -15.45 5.59
CA ARG A 268 -4.68 -15.05 4.25
C ARG A 268 -3.90 -13.82 3.80
N VAL A 269 -3.65 -13.74 2.49
CA VAL A 269 -3.05 -12.58 1.87
C VAL A 269 -3.81 -12.21 0.61
N TRP A 270 -4.19 -10.95 0.52
CA TRP A 270 -4.77 -10.37 -0.70
C TRP A 270 -3.82 -9.35 -1.30
N GLN A 271 -3.76 -9.31 -2.61
CA GLN A 271 -3.10 -8.22 -3.36
C GLN A 271 -4.13 -7.48 -4.21
N ALA A 272 -3.86 -6.19 -4.44
CA ALA A 272 -4.67 -5.44 -5.39
C ALA A 272 -4.59 -6.12 -6.75
N LYS A 273 -5.75 -6.42 -7.35
CA LYS A 273 -5.79 -6.91 -8.73
C LYS A 273 -5.12 -5.86 -9.61
N PRO A 274 -4.28 -6.27 -10.55
CA PRO A 274 -3.83 -5.35 -11.58
C PRO A 274 -5.09 -4.72 -12.20
N ALA A 275 -5.24 -3.41 -12.08
CA ALA A 275 -6.35 -2.74 -12.72
C ALA A 275 -6.25 -3.04 -14.22
N LYS A 276 -7.38 -3.38 -14.85
CA LYS A 276 -7.39 -3.67 -16.29
C LYS A 276 -6.89 -2.45 -17.05
N PRO A 277 -6.14 -2.64 -18.14
CA PRO A 277 -5.80 -1.55 -19.02
C PRO A 277 -7.07 -0.80 -19.43
N ASP A 278 -7.01 0.52 -19.39
CA ASP A 278 -8.11 1.40 -19.78
C ASP A 278 -7.73 2.15 -21.05
N THR A 279 -8.67 2.36 -21.94
CA THR A 279 -8.44 3.17 -23.14
C THR A 279 -9.01 4.56 -22.95
N VAL A 280 -8.21 5.57 -23.28
CA VAL A 280 -8.56 6.98 -23.10
C VAL A 280 -8.02 7.84 -24.23
N ARG A 281 -8.60 9.02 -24.40
CA ARG A 281 -7.96 10.14 -25.09
C ARG A 281 -7.35 11.07 -24.06
N ILE A 282 -6.09 11.45 -24.22
CA ILE A 282 -5.36 12.33 -23.32
C ILE A 282 -5.48 13.76 -23.86
N PHE A 283 -6.50 14.46 -23.39
CA PHE A 283 -6.91 15.78 -23.87
C PHE A 283 -6.16 16.90 -23.15
N SER A 284 -5.53 17.77 -23.91
CA SER A 284 -4.88 18.97 -23.40
C SER A 284 -5.90 20.03 -23.00
N MET A 285 -5.96 20.35 -21.72
CA MET A 285 -6.91 21.33 -21.18
C MET A 285 -6.68 22.76 -21.73
N ASN A 286 -5.45 23.06 -22.16
CA ASN A 286 -5.11 24.38 -22.68
C ASN A 286 -5.37 24.52 -24.18
N PHE A 287 -5.08 23.48 -24.97
CA PHE A 287 -5.11 23.59 -26.44
C PHE A 287 -6.35 22.99 -27.08
N GLY A 288 -7.09 22.11 -26.37
CA GLY A 288 -8.24 21.42 -26.92
C GLY A 288 -7.86 20.34 -27.94
N THR A 289 -6.63 19.88 -27.90
CA THR A 289 -6.07 18.81 -28.73
C THR A 289 -5.74 17.60 -27.87
N CYS A 290 -5.52 16.44 -28.48
CA CYS A 290 -5.13 15.23 -27.78
C CYS A 290 -3.68 14.84 -28.08
N MET A 291 -3.06 14.08 -27.16
CA MET A 291 -1.87 13.34 -27.53
C MET A 291 -2.20 12.32 -28.61
N THR A 292 -1.40 12.27 -29.66
CA THR A 292 -1.60 11.40 -30.82
C THR A 292 -0.30 10.74 -31.23
N ARG A 293 -0.42 9.53 -31.81
CA ARG A 293 0.67 8.89 -32.57
C ARG A 293 0.58 9.36 -34.01
N THR A 294 1.66 9.87 -34.56
CA THR A 294 1.75 10.21 -35.97
C THR A 294 2.06 8.98 -36.83
N ASP A 295 1.94 9.09 -38.16
CA ASP A 295 2.29 8.03 -39.11
C ASP A 295 3.78 7.65 -39.05
N GLU A 296 4.64 8.55 -38.54
CA GLU A 296 6.07 8.31 -38.31
C GLU A 296 6.39 7.76 -36.91
N ASP A 297 5.39 7.28 -36.17
CA ASP A 297 5.52 6.77 -34.82
C ASP A 297 6.02 7.79 -33.79
N LYS A 298 5.76 9.07 -34.02
CA LYS A 298 6.10 10.16 -33.10
C LYS A 298 4.91 10.56 -32.24
N LEU A 299 5.18 11.08 -31.05
CA LEU A 299 4.19 11.72 -30.19
C LEU A 299 3.98 13.18 -30.65
N ALA A 300 2.73 13.57 -30.86
CA ALA A 300 2.34 14.94 -31.18
C ALA A 300 1.06 15.33 -30.43
N LEU A 301 0.66 16.60 -30.53
CA LEU A 301 -0.68 17.06 -30.17
C LEU A 301 -1.48 17.29 -31.46
N GLY A 302 -2.64 16.65 -31.55
CA GLY A 302 -3.45 16.63 -32.77
C GLY A 302 -4.94 16.53 -32.52
N ASP A 303 -5.67 16.14 -33.57
CA ASP A 303 -7.11 15.93 -33.50
C ASP A 303 -7.45 14.75 -32.59
N CYS A 304 -8.44 14.95 -31.73
CA CYS A 304 -8.91 13.93 -30.81
C CYS A 304 -9.83 12.87 -31.44
N SER A 305 -10.33 13.07 -32.64
CA SER A 305 -11.35 12.20 -33.23
C SER A 305 -10.81 10.85 -33.76
N GLY A 306 -9.52 10.82 -34.16
CA GLY A 306 -8.88 9.66 -34.76
C GLY A 306 -8.53 8.56 -33.75
N ASP A 307 -8.35 7.33 -34.26
CA ASP A 307 -7.89 6.17 -33.46
C ASP A 307 -6.43 6.36 -32.98
N ASN A 308 -5.64 7.14 -33.70
CA ASN A 308 -4.28 7.51 -33.30
C ASN A 308 -4.20 8.39 -32.04
N ALA A 309 -5.34 8.95 -31.58
CA ALA A 309 -5.49 9.66 -30.32
C ALA A 309 -5.90 8.74 -29.13
N ILE A 310 -6.15 7.46 -29.38
CA ILE A 310 -6.52 6.51 -28.33
C ILE A 310 -5.27 5.92 -27.70
N ALA A 311 -5.09 6.20 -26.43
CA ALA A 311 -4.03 5.65 -25.61
C ALA A 311 -4.56 4.52 -24.72
N THR A 312 -3.78 3.45 -24.57
CA THR A 312 -4.01 2.40 -23.57
C THR A 312 -3.18 2.69 -22.33
N MET A 313 -3.85 2.91 -21.22
CA MET A 313 -3.24 3.11 -19.91
C MET A 313 -3.21 1.79 -19.15
N THR A 314 -2.05 1.17 -19.01
CA THR A 314 -1.84 -0.05 -18.23
C THR A 314 -1.33 0.33 -16.85
N PRO A 315 -2.08 0.08 -15.77
CA PRO A 315 -1.62 0.34 -14.42
C PRO A 315 -0.41 -0.55 -14.07
N LEU A 316 0.59 0.05 -13.44
CA LEU A 316 1.77 -0.63 -12.89
C LEU A 316 1.76 -0.60 -11.36
N SER A 317 1.08 0.40 -10.78
CA SER A 317 0.75 0.52 -9.36
C SER A 317 -0.55 1.33 -9.20
N SER A 318 -0.93 1.67 -7.97
CA SER A 318 -2.11 2.51 -7.68
C SER A 318 -2.09 3.88 -8.37
N THR A 319 -0.91 4.44 -8.62
CA THR A 319 -0.73 5.78 -9.19
C THR A 319 0.13 5.81 -10.45
N THR A 320 0.86 4.74 -10.78
CA THR A 320 1.82 4.69 -11.88
C THR A 320 1.28 3.87 -13.04
N TYR A 321 1.48 4.38 -14.25
CA TYR A 321 0.93 3.80 -15.48
C TYR A 321 2.01 3.69 -16.56
N ARG A 322 1.88 2.65 -17.39
CA ARG A 322 2.40 2.61 -18.74
C ARG A 322 1.34 3.18 -19.68
N ILE A 323 1.72 4.10 -20.58
CA ILE A 323 0.83 4.70 -21.56
C ILE A 323 1.27 4.28 -22.96
N ASN A 324 0.41 3.58 -23.68
CA ASN A 324 0.69 3.10 -25.03
C ASN A 324 -0.20 3.76 -26.07
N PHE A 325 0.37 4.01 -27.24
CA PHE A 325 -0.34 4.32 -28.47
C PHE A 325 -0.12 3.14 -29.42
N GLY A 326 -1.11 2.22 -29.49
CA GLY A 326 -0.92 0.92 -30.13
C GLY A 326 0.09 0.05 -29.36
N ASP A 327 1.15 -0.38 -30.05
CA ASP A 327 2.20 -1.27 -29.52
C ASP A 327 3.40 -0.55 -28.88
N ILE A 328 3.49 0.78 -29.01
CA ILE A 328 4.60 1.60 -28.51
C ILE A 328 4.17 2.48 -27.32
N SER A 329 5.09 2.71 -26.41
CA SER A 329 4.86 3.40 -25.13
C SER A 329 5.37 4.84 -25.17
N LEU A 330 4.70 5.72 -24.43
CA LEU A 330 5.23 7.03 -24.09
C LEU A 330 6.61 6.89 -23.45
N ASP A 331 7.56 7.69 -23.90
CA ASP A 331 8.98 7.54 -23.59
C ASP A 331 9.68 8.90 -23.44
N THR A 332 10.64 8.96 -22.53
CA THR A 332 11.60 10.06 -22.50
C THR A 332 12.88 9.64 -23.19
N PRO A 333 13.24 10.26 -24.34
CA PRO A 333 14.41 9.86 -25.12
C PRO A 333 15.70 9.86 -24.28
N ASN A 334 16.52 8.81 -24.45
CA ASN A 334 17.80 8.62 -23.79
C ASN A 334 17.73 8.71 -22.26
N GLU A 335 16.60 8.42 -21.65
CA GLU A 335 16.38 8.52 -20.19
C GLU A 335 16.72 9.92 -19.62
N SER A 336 16.60 10.98 -20.44
CA SER A 336 17.03 12.32 -20.08
C SER A 336 16.24 12.86 -18.88
N THR A 337 16.96 13.48 -17.94
CA THR A 337 16.39 14.21 -16.80
C THR A 337 16.40 15.72 -16.98
N GLU A 338 16.59 16.20 -18.22
CA GLU A 338 16.60 17.63 -18.54
C GLU A 338 15.20 18.15 -18.87
N ALA A 339 14.91 19.38 -18.45
CA ALA A 339 13.65 20.06 -18.81
C ALA A 339 13.65 20.49 -20.27
N GLY A 340 12.46 20.46 -20.90
CA GLY A 340 12.28 20.85 -22.30
C GLY A 340 12.51 19.72 -23.32
N ILE A 341 12.92 18.55 -22.87
CA ILE A 341 13.06 17.36 -23.75
C ILE A 341 11.68 17.00 -24.30
N THR A 342 11.60 16.89 -25.63
CA THR A 342 10.38 16.43 -26.32
C THR A 342 10.17 14.95 -26.06
N MET A 343 8.98 14.59 -25.58
CA MET A 343 8.58 13.21 -25.38
C MET A 343 8.47 12.45 -26.68
N SER A 344 8.75 11.16 -26.65
CA SER A 344 8.71 10.27 -27.81
C SER A 344 7.81 9.06 -27.55
N LEU A 345 7.69 8.22 -28.56
CA LEU A 345 7.11 6.88 -28.45
C LEU A 345 8.21 5.84 -28.73
N TYR A 346 8.32 4.82 -27.89
CA TYR A 346 9.31 3.79 -28.05
C TYR A 346 8.80 2.43 -27.55
N LYS A 347 9.46 1.35 -27.99
CA LYS A 347 9.11 0.00 -27.54
C LYS A 347 9.30 -0.09 -26.01
N TRP A 348 8.31 -0.67 -25.33
CA TRP A 348 8.35 -0.86 -23.88
C TRP A 348 9.55 -1.72 -23.45
N ASN A 349 10.35 -1.22 -22.53
CA ASN A 349 11.49 -1.91 -21.92
C ASN A 349 11.42 -2.01 -20.38
N GLY A 350 10.38 -1.39 -19.77
CA GLY A 350 10.18 -1.42 -18.31
C GLY A 350 10.96 -0.36 -17.53
N GLY A 351 11.73 0.50 -18.19
CA GLY A 351 12.50 1.57 -17.58
C GLY A 351 11.63 2.64 -16.91
N ALA A 352 12.19 3.36 -15.93
CA ALA A 352 11.48 4.43 -15.24
C ALA A 352 11.12 5.62 -16.14
N HIS A 353 11.84 5.80 -17.26
CA HIS A 353 11.60 6.81 -18.31
C HIS A 353 10.38 6.51 -19.20
N GLN A 354 9.72 5.36 -18.99
CA GLN A 354 8.46 4.99 -19.63
C GLN A 354 7.29 4.86 -18.63
N LYS A 355 7.52 5.19 -17.36
CA LYS A 355 6.53 5.10 -16.29
C LYS A 355 6.04 6.50 -15.91
N VAL A 356 4.72 6.64 -15.86
CA VAL A 356 4.05 7.92 -15.63
C VAL A 356 3.20 7.84 -14.36
N ALA A 357 3.49 8.68 -13.39
CA ALA A 357 2.66 8.86 -12.21
C ALA A 357 1.52 9.82 -12.52
N MET A 358 0.30 9.49 -12.07
CA MET A 358 -0.91 10.29 -12.24
C MET A 358 -1.23 11.03 -10.95
N GLU A 359 -1.32 12.34 -11.00
CA GLU A 359 -1.73 13.20 -9.89
C GLU A 359 -3.10 13.80 -10.22
N LYS A 360 -4.16 13.26 -9.59
CA LYS A 360 -5.53 13.73 -9.80
C LYS A 360 -5.68 15.17 -9.30
N GLN A 361 -6.28 16.01 -10.14
CA GLN A 361 -6.56 17.39 -9.80
C GLN A 361 -7.99 17.56 -9.33
N SER A 362 -8.17 18.11 -8.12
CA SER A 362 -9.49 18.43 -7.55
C SER A 362 -10.00 19.77 -8.06
N GLY A 363 -11.34 19.94 -8.11
CA GLY A 363 -11.97 21.21 -8.51
C GLY A 363 -12.23 21.33 -10.01
N TYR A 364 -11.96 20.32 -10.80
CA TYR A 364 -12.24 20.27 -12.24
C TYR A 364 -13.35 19.28 -12.56
N GLU A 365 -14.13 19.57 -13.59
CA GLU A 365 -15.10 18.62 -14.11
C GLU A 365 -14.39 17.50 -14.89
N GLY A 366 -14.78 16.25 -14.63
CA GLY A 366 -14.20 15.06 -15.26
C GLY A 366 -12.90 14.60 -14.62
N ASN A 367 -12.20 13.70 -15.30
CA ASN A 367 -10.97 13.10 -14.82
C ASN A 367 -9.75 13.93 -15.28
N VAL A 368 -9.44 15.00 -14.53
CA VAL A 368 -8.29 15.87 -14.81
C VAL A 368 -7.10 15.45 -13.96
N VAL A 369 -5.95 15.33 -14.61
CA VAL A 369 -4.70 14.87 -14.00
C VAL A 369 -3.52 15.74 -14.41
N ARG A 370 -2.48 15.75 -13.58
CA ARG A 370 -1.11 16.05 -14.01
C ARG A 370 -0.35 14.74 -14.13
N MET A 371 0.47 14.64 -15.15
CA MET A 371 1.23 13.42 -15.46
C MET A 371 2.71 13.69 -15.22
N LYS A 372 3.36 12.86 -14.40
CA LYS A 372 4.74 13.03 -13.98
C LYS A 372 5.59 11.82 -14.35
N MET A 373 6.71 12.03 -15.02
CA MET A 373 7.66 10.98 -15.35
C MET A 373 8.38 10.47 -14.10
N GLN A 374 8.42 9.15 -13.91
CA GLN A 374 8.96 8.55 -12.68
C GLN A 374 10.47 8.77 -12.51
N HIS A 375 11.24 8.75 -13.60
CA HIS A 375 12.71 8.87 -13.55
C HIS A 375 13.20 10.30 -13.29
N SER A 376 12.52 11.33 -13.85
CA SER A 376 12.95 12.73 -13.81
C SER A 376 12.19 13.56 -12.78
N ASN A 377 11.06 13.06 -12.23
CA ASN A 377 10.12 13.84 -11.42
C ASN A 377 9.52 15.07 -12.14
N MET A 378 9.61 15.15 -13.47
CA MET A 378 9.08 16.25 -14.26
C MET A 378 7.70 15.93 -14.82
N TYR A 379 6.90 16.97 -15.01
CA TYR A 379 5.54 16.87 -15.55
C TYR A 379 5.53 16.92 -17.08
N LEU A 380 4.59 16.19 -17.67
CA LEU A 380 4.28 16.30 -19.09
C LEU A 380 3.59 17.64 -19.35
N ARG A 381 4.14 18.41 -20.27
CA ARG A 381 3.70 19.74 -20.62
C ARG A 381 3.49 19.87 -22.13
N ALA A 382 2.34 20.39 -22.55
CA ALA A 382 2.15 20.83 -23.93
C ALA A 382 2.99 22.08 -24.22
N THR A 383 3.70 22.11 -25.33
CA THR A 383 4.47 23.29 -25.74
C THR A 383 3.56 24.49 -26.07
N THR A 384 4.11 25.70 -26.04
CA THR A 384 3.33 26.94 -26.22
C THR A 384 2.73 27.09 -27.62
N ASP A 385 3.28 26.41 -28.62
CA ASP A 385 2.73 26.27 -29.96
C ASP A 385 1.56 25.27 -30.02
N GLY A 386 1.40 24.40 -29.00
CA GLY A 386 0.37 23.38 -28.95
C GLY A 386 0.63 22.19 -29.85
N GLU A 387 1.87 21.95 -30.29
CA GLU A 387 2.23 20.88 -31.22
C GLU A 387 2.90 19.69 -30.57
N ARG A 388 3.68 19.92 -29.50
CA ARG A 388 4.52 18.89 -28.86
C ARG A 388 4.24 18.74 -27.39
N VAL A 389 4.67 17.62 -26.83
CA VAL A 389 4.69 17.32 -25.39
C VAL A 389 6.15 17.26 -24.95
N VAL A 390 6.49 17.98 -23.90
CA VAL A 390 7.84 17.99 -23.28
C VAL A 390 7.73 17.66 -21.80
N GLN A 391 8.83 17.20 -21.19
CA GLN A 391 8.91 17.19 -19.73
C GLN A 391 9.37 18.56 -19.19
N SER A 392 8.83 18.98 -18.05
CA SER A 392 9.06 20.29 -17.45
C SER A 392 8.93 20.24 -15.93
N TRP A 393 9.59 21.16 -15.24
CA TRP A 393 9.37 21.36 -13.80
C TRP A 393 7.91 21.67 -13.47
N ALA A 394 7.53 21.43 -12.24
CA ALA A 394 6.19 21.76 -11.75
C ALA A 394 5.93 23.27 -11.87
N ASP A 395 4.75 23.59 -12.37
CA ASP A 395 4.19 24.95 -12.31
C ASP A 395 2.74 24.84 -11.85
N ASP A 396 2.42 25.37 -10.69
CA ASP A 396 1.10 25.22 -10.06
C ASP A 396 -0.01 25.97 -10.83
N TRP A 397 0.37 26.90 -11.70
CA TRP A 397 -0.55 27.71 -12.52
C TRP A 397 -0.50 27.32 -14.00
N GLU A 398 0.22 26.28 -14.35
CA GLU A 398 0.49 25.91 -15.73
C GLU A 398 -0.58 24.98 -16.31
N TRP A 399 -1.54 25.56 -17.01
CA TRP A 399 -2.58 24.84 -17.74
C TRP A 399 -2.01 23.88 -18.79
N ASN A 400 -0.82 24.13 -19.30
CA ASN A 400 -0.13 23.25 -20.24
C ASN A 400 0.27 21.91 -19.64
N GLN A 401 0.22 21.76 -18.31
CA GLN A 401 0.47 20.51 -17.58
C GLN A 401 -0.82 19.79 -17.16
N MET A 402 -1.98 20.34 -17.52
CA MET A 402 -3.29 19.79 -17.17
C MET A 402 -3.86 18.96 -18.33
N TRP A 403 -4.23 17.73 -18.01
CA TRP A 403 -4.73 16.78 -18.98
C TRP A 403 -6.04 16.18 -18.49
N ARG A 404 -7.04 16.09 -19.38
CA ARG A 404 -8.29 15.39 -19.11
C ARG A 404 -8.27 14.03 -19.79
N LEU A 405 -8.55 12.99 -19.01
CA LEU A 405 -8.67 11.63 -19.54
C LEU A 405 -10.12 11.40 -19.96
N LEU A 406 -10.36 11.38 -21.27
CA LEU A 406 -11.67 11.15 -21.87
C LEU A 406 -11.81 9.67 -22.25
N LYS A 407 -12.97 9.08 -22.02
CA LYS A 407 -13.27 7.76 -22.59
C LYS A 407 -13.38 7.86 -24.12
N PRO A 408 -13.09 6.78 -24.88
CA PRO A 408 -13.15 6.82 -26.34
C PRO A 408 -14.49 7.25 -26.93
N ASP A 409 -15.59 6.99 -26.23
CA ASP A 409 -16.96 7.34 -26.56
C ASP A 409 -17.45 8.66 -25.91
N GLU A 410 -16.62 9.26 -25.04
CA GLU A 410 -16.95 10.54 -24.40
C GLU A 410 -16.86 11.67 -25.44
N LYS A 411 -17.85 12.58 -25.38
CA LYS A 411 -17.85 13.77 -26.24
C LYS A 411 -16.60 14.60 -26.03
N ILE A 412 -15.86 14.85 -27.12
CA ILE A 412 -14.68 15.69 -27.08
C ILE A 412 -15.12 17.13 -26.73
N PRO A 413 -14.56 17.74 -25.68
CA PRO A 413 -14.89 19.11 -25.32
C PRO A 413 -14.55 20.07 -26.44
N SER A 414 -15.45 21.01 -26.78
CA SER A 414 -15.12 22.03 -27.76
C SER A 414 -14.04 22.97 -27.21
N LYS A 415 -13.19 23.49 -28.07
CA LYS A 415 -12.13 24.47 -27.70
C LYS A 415 -12.68 25.70 -26.97
N ASP A 416 -13.95 26.01 -27.24
CA ASP A 416 -14.67 27.14 -26.63
C ASP A 416 -15.59 26.74 -25.47
N SER A 417 -15.64 25.43 -25.13
CA SER A 417 -16.39 25.02 -23.94
C SER A 417 -15.65 25.59 -22.72
N THR A 418 -16.29 26.51 -22.06
CA THR A 418 -15.88 26.97 -20.73
C THR A 418 -15.60 25.75 -19.90
N ILE A 419 -14.35 25.58 -19.50
CA ILE A 419 -13.99 24.61 -18.49
C ILE A 419 -14.78 25.04 -17.26
N GLY A 420 -15.86 24.31 -16.96
CA GLY A 420 -16.70 24.61 -15.81
C GLY A 420 -15.88 24.41 -14.55
N LEU A 421 -15.23 25.46 -14.10
CA LEU A 421 -14.70 25.51 -12.75
C LEU A 421 -15.92 25.46 -11.82
N ARG A 422 -16.16 24.31 -11.17
CA ARG A 422 -17.03 24.31 -10.00
C ARG A 422 -16.43 25.32 -9.02
N GLU A 423 -17.28 26.23 -8.54
CA GLU A 423 -16.94 27.09 -7.40
C GLU A 423 -16.36 26.20 -6.30
N VAL A 424 -15.05 26.27 -6.10
CA VAL A 424 -14.42 25.65 -4.94
C VAL A 424 -14.77 26.56 -3.78
N SER A 425 -15.84 26.23 -3.08
CA SER A 425 -16.13 26.77 -1.76
C SER A 425 -14.99 26.40 -0.84
N ARG A 426 -13.94 27.20 -0.79
CA ARG A 426 -12.98 27.18 0.30
C ARG A 426 -13.62 27.92 1.46
N THR A 427 -13.84 27.23 2.56
CA THR A 427 -14.22 27.81 3.86
C THR A 427 -13.27 28.95 4.25
N PRO A 428 -13.73 30.01 4.88
CA PRO A 428 -13.25 31.36 4.63
C PRO A 428 -12.12 31.76 5.54
N ALA A 429 -11.03 32.18 4.94
CA ALA A 429 -10.13 33.13 5.60
C ALA A 429 -10.08 34.48 4.87
N SER A 430 -10.85 34.70 3.81
CA SER A 430 -10.96 36.01 3.16
C SER A 430 -12.39 36.28 2.68
N SER A 431 -12.82 37.51 2.80
CA SER A 431 -14.16 38.02 2.45
C SER A 431 -14.37 38.21 0.93
N TYR A 432 -13.57 37.58 0.08
CA TYR A 432 -13.60 37.82 -1.38
C TYR A 432 -13.78 36.49 -2.13
N ASP A 433 -14.76 36.44 -3.04
CA ASP A 433 -14.92 35.38 -4.03
C ASP A 433 -14.21 35.75 -5.32
N ALA A 434 -13.42 34.83 -5.88
CA ALA A 434 -12.81 35.01 -7.19
C ALA A 434 -13.58 34.16 -8.22
N ARG A 435 -14.04 34.77 -9.31
CA ARG A 435 -14.61 34.09 -10.47
C ARG A 435 -13.60 34.15 -11.61
N ILE A 436 -13.29 32.99 -12.16
CA ILE A 436 -12.42 32.87 -13.33
C ILE A 436 -13.28 32.41 -14.50
N PHE A 437 -13.28 33.14 -15.60
CA PHE A 437 -14.00 32.78 -16.79
C PHE A 437 -13.22 33.16 -18.05
N ARG A 438 -13.49 32.46 -19.15
CA ARG A 438 -12.84 32.71 -20.44
C ARG A 438 -13.84 33.40 -21.37
N LYS A 439 -13.41 34.47 -22.04
CA LYS A 439 -14.18 35.17 -23.05
C LYS A 439 -13.23 35.57 -24.19
N ASN A 440 -13.58 35.27 -25.45
CA ASN A 440 -12.78 35.62 -26.66
C ASN A 440 -11.32 35.16 -26.59
N GLY A 441 -11.07 33.94 -26.09
CA GLY A 441 -9.71 33.38 -25.97
C GLY A 441 -8.86 33.95 -24.82
N MET A 442 -9.36 34.90 -24.04
CA MET A 442 -8.68 35.49 -22.88
C MET A 442 -9.25 34.96 -21.57
N LEU A 443 -8.39 34.82 -20.56
CA LEU A 443 -8.77 34.43 -19.21
C LEU A 443 -9.10 35.70 -18.41
N TYR A 444 -10.26 35.73 -17.78
CA TYR A 444 -10.69 36.82 -16.91
C TYR A 444 -10.75 36.31 -15.47
N VAL A 445 -10.17 37.08 -14.54
CA VAL A 445 -10.30 36.84 -13.10
C VAL A 445 -11.11 38.00 -12.53
N GLN A 446 -12.27 37.68 -12.00
CA GLN A 446 -13.15 38.66 -11.34
C GLN A 446 -13.19 38.34 -9.84
N PHE A 447 -12.79 39.30 -9.04
CA PHE A 447 -12.94 39.26 -7.58
C PHE A 447 -14.20 39.97 -7.18
N GLY A 448 -15.04 39.39 -6.33
CA GLY A 448 -16.26 40.00 -5.83
C GLY A 448 -16.50 39.72 -4.35
N ASP A 449 -17.14 40.64 -3.66
CA ASP A 449 -17.77 40.34 -2.38
C ASP A 449 -19.06 39.54 -2.60
N ARG A 450 -19.64 38.95 -1.55
CA ARG A 450 -20.89 38.16 -1.62
C ARG A 450 -22.08 38.94 -2.14
N ASN A 451 -21.96 40.26 -2.29
CA ASN A 451 -22.99 41.19 -2.77
C ASN A 451 -22.70 41.71 -4.20
N GLY A 452 -21.68 41.19 -4.91
CA GLY A 452 -21.42 41.50 -6.31
C GLY A 452 -20.58 42.79 -6.58
N GLY A 453 -19.95 43.32 -5.58
CA GLY A 453 -19.06 44.49 -5.72
C GLY A 453 -17.61 44.14 -5.38
N VAL A 454 -16.66 44.54 -6.21
CA VAL A 454 -15.21 44.37 -5.96
C VAL A 454 -14.58 45.74 -5.71
N PRO A 455 -14.03 46.02 -4.52
CA PRO A 455 -13.41 47.32 -4.27
C PRO A 455 -11.99 47.43 -4.83
N ASN A 456 -11.62 48.58 -5.35
CA ASN A 456 -10.23 48.96 -5.55
C ASN A 456 -9.57 49.31 -4.20
N ASN A 457 -8.24 49.41 -4.15
CA ASN A 457 -7.50 49.84 -2.95
C ASN A 457 -7.91 51.21 -2.41
N ASP A 458 -8.66 52.00 -3.19
CA ASP A 458 -9.25 53.28 -2.84
C ASP A 458 -10.76 53.21 -2.50
N GLY A 459 -11.34 51.99 -2.45
CA GLY A 459 -12.76 51.77 -2.13
C GLY A 459 -13.70 51.90 -3.33
N THR A 460 -13.21 52.03 -4.54
CA THR A 460 -14.02 52.06 -5.77
C THR A 460 -14.25 50.66 -6.34
N LYS A 461 -15.30 50.46 -7.18
CA LYS A 461 -15.60 49.14 -7.77
C LYS A 461 -14.58 48.74 -8.81
N PHE A 462 -14.09 47.48 -8.74
CA PHE A 462 -13.17 46.96 -9.74
C PHE A 462 -13.87 46.54 -11.02
N GLU A 463 -13.25 46.88 -12.16
CA GLU A 463 -13.58 46.21 -13.42
C GLU A 463 -12.81 44.87 -13.57
N PRO A 464 -13.37 43.87 -14.27
CA PRO A 464 -12.70 42.63 -14.55
C PRO A 464 -11.38 42.88 -15.29
N ARG A 465 -10.27 42.31 -14.81
CA ARG A 465 -8.98 42.43 -15.49
C ARG A 465 -8.78 41.22 -16.41
N ALA A 466 -8.42 41.52 -17.67
CA ALA A 466 -8.09 40.50 -18.65
C ALA A 466 -6.58 40.19 -18.60
N TYR A 467 -6.25 38.92 -18.63
CA TYR A 467 -4.88 38.46 -18.70
C TYR A 467 -4.69 37.62 -19.97
N ASP A 468 -3.52 37.78 -20.63
CA ASP A 468 -3.16 36.91 -21.75
C ASP A 468 -2.80 35.48 -21.23
N PHE A 469 -2.62 34.52 -22.15
CA PHE A 469 -2.23 33.16 -21.83
C PHE A 469 -0.89 33.03 -21.11
N LYS A 470 -0.13 34.10 -20.94
CA LYS A 470 1.13 34.13 -20.18
C LYS A 470 0.95 34.79 -18.81
N GLY A 471 -0.32 35.04 -18.38
CA GLY A 471 -0.63 35.70 -17.12
C GLY A 471 -0.32 37.19 -17.10
N ARG A 472 -0.08 37.82 -18.26
CA ARG A 472 0.20 39.26 -18.36
C ARG A 472 -1.10 40.04 -18.46
N LEU A 473 -1.24 41.06 -17.61
CA LEU A 473 -2.38 41.96 -17.63
C LEU A 473 -2.47 42.63 -19.01
N GLN A 474 -3.61 42.55 -19.66
CA GLN A 474 -3.91 43.30 -20.87
C GLN A 474 -4.45 44.69 -20.47
N LYS A 475 -3.86 45.72 -21.02
CA LYS A 475 -4.27 47.14 -20.81
C LYS A 475 -5.58 47.43 -21.52
#